data_26abb8d92d0a96c7adffdc301b5e04d8
#
_entry.id   26abb8d92d0a96c7adffdc301b5e04d8
#
_cell.length_a   1.000
_cell.length_b   1.000
_cell.length_c   1.000
_cell.angle_alpha   90.00
_cell.angle_beta   90.00
_cell.angle_gamma   90.00
#
_symmetry.space_group_name_H-M   'P 1'
#
loop_
_entity.id
_entity.type
_entity.pdbx_description
1 polymer ?
#
loop_
_entity_poly.entity_id
_entity_poly.type
_entity_poly.pdbx_seq_one_letter_code
_entity_poly.pdbx_strand_id
1 'polypeptide(L)'
;MRPRLDYLSPLPPVRSGISDYSVDLLPPLAAELDRRVIRLPGLPIDPEIAARYRPVPAEETGRDGRLPLYHMGNNHYHAAIAELALERPGVMVLHDLVLHHFLLDRTVGRGEFEPYRAELERDHGWIGDAAARPVRWGAFGRAAQFFLPANRTLLRRQRGVLVHGQWAASVLGEEDPELAVRVVSMGIPLPPPAQRDIGLAFRAQWRIPPRALLLGSFGFQTPIKRTDVAIRALASPGLEGVHLLIAGELSPYSNYAALAAEIGVAERVHVTGFLPFEQLDAAISATDLCLNLRYPTAGETSASLLRILAVGRPVVVSDYADFGDLPEEIALHIPPGEGEMEELAAALARQLADRESLDRMGEAARRFVAEHHSPERAADELVVAVTELAGCEPLPERAPEPGPRSTAVQGRVPGRIVVHGSENWAPGERRKLEVEVVNDSRIRWLPSHALPGGVIFEVQFLSEGRDLYRGRRWLSLPEALEPASSRRFVLELRRPEAAARLLIKPTLQIAEGHRPLGAWEWDRWV
;
A
#
# COMPACT_ATOMS: atom_id res chain seq x y z
N MET A 1 -1.87 -24.03 -27.34
CA MET A 1 -1.33 -23.05 -28.32
C MET A 1 -1.18 -21.73 -27.57
N ARG A 2 -0.02 -21.05 -27.68
CA ARG A 2 0.19 -19.75 -27.05
C ARG A 2 -0.79 -18.72 -27.64
N PRO A 3 -1.46 -17.88 -26.81
CA PRO A 3 -2.42 -16.90 -27.32
C PRO A 3 -1.73 -15.76 -28.06
N ARG A 4 -2.42 -15.16 -29.02
CA ARG A 4 -2.04 -13.89 -29.63
C ARG A 4 -2.62 -12.76 -28.77
N LEU A 5 -1.82 -11.77 -28.41
CA LEU A 5 -2.20 -10.74 -27.45
C LEU A 5 -2.49 -9.37 -28.09
N ASP A 6 -3.43 -8.66 -27.53
CA ASP A 6 -3.57 -7.21 -27.63
C ASP A 6 -3.09 -6.58 -26.32
N TYR A 7 -2.01 -5.80 -26.39
CA TYR A 7 -1.36 -5.19 -25.24
C TYR A 7 -1.90 -3.78 -24.99
N LEU A 8 -2.53 -3.55 -23.86
CA LEU A 8 -3.17 -2.28 -23.49
C LEU A 8 -2.54 -1.72 -22.20
N SER A 9 -1.75 -0.67 -22.35
CA SER A 9 -1.08 0.03 -21.24
C SER A 9 -0.84 1.49 -21.59
N PRO A 10 -0.80 2.40 -20.61
CA PRO A 10 -0.15 3.69 -20.80
C PRO A 10 1.31 3.47 -21.22
N LEU A 11 1.77 4.27 -22.18
CA LEU A 11 3.14 4.22 -22.71
C LEU A 11 3.78 5.60 -22.65
N PRO A 12 5.12 5.75 -22.73
CA PRO A 12 5.73 7.06 -22.82
C PRO A 12 5.11 7.92 -23.94
N PRO A 13 4.98 9.25 -23.73
CA PRO A 13 5.58 10.06 -22.68
C PRO A 13 4.73 10.19 -21.39
N VAL A 14 3.74 9.29 -21.18
CA VAL A 14 2.97 9.25 -19.92
C VAL A 14 3.91 8.93 -18.76
N ARG A 15 4.00 9.84 -17.79
CA ARG A 15 4.85 9.66 -16.61
C ARG A 15 4.16 8.80 -15.56
N SER A 16 4.33 7.50 -15.65
CA SER A 16 3.85 6.55 -14.65
C SER A 16 4.76 5.32 -14.59
N GLY A 17 4.87 4.68 -13.42
CA GLY A 17 5.64 3.45 -13.26
C GLY A 17 5.14 2.31 -14.16
N ILE A 18 3.85 2.29 -14.50
CA ILE A 18 3.25 1.29 -15.41
C ILE A 18 3.69 1.54 -16.85
N SER A 19 3.88 2.82 -17.23
CA SER A 19 4.44 3.19 -18.55
C SER A 19 5.89 2.69 -18.69
N ASP A 20 6.71 2.90 -17.65
CA ASP A 20 8.10 2.45 -17.61
C ASP A 20 8.18 0.92 -17.61
N TYR A 21 7.39 0.25 -16.76
CA TYR A 21 7.26 -1.21 -16.74
C TYR A 21 6.92 -1.78 -18.13
N SER A 22 6.00 -1.14 -18.86
CA SER A 22 5.60 -1.60 -20.19
C SER A 22 6.74 -1.51 -21.22
N VAL A 23 7.57 -0.48 -21.12
CA VAL A 23 8.76 -0.34 -21.99
C VAL A 23 9.77 -1.46 -21.74
N ASP A 24 9.96 -1.83 -20.47
CA ASP A 24 10.89 -2.88 -20.07
C ASP A 24 10.37 -4.28 -20.40
N LEU A 25 9.06 -4.52 -20.30
CA LEU A 25 8.43 -5.82 -20.55
C LEU A 25 8.20 -6.12 -22.04
N LEU A 26 7.83 -5.12 -22.85
CA LEU A 26 7.47 -5.33 -24.26
C LEU A 26 8.55 -6.00 -25.12
N PRO A 27 9.87 -5.71 -24.97
CA PRO A 27 10.89 -6.40 -25.74
C PRO A 27 11.00 -7.90 -25.47
N PRO A 28 11.16 -8.39 -24.22
CA PRO A 28 11.20 -9.84 -23.96
C PRO A 28 9.88 -10.53 -24.27
N LEU A 29 8.73 -9.90 -24.00
CA LEU A 29 7.43 -10.44 -24.35
C LEU A 29 7.28 -10.64 -25.86
N ALA A 30 7.89 -9.77 -26.68
CA ALA A 30 7.87 -9.87 -28.14
C ALA A 30 8.62 -11.08 -28.67
N ALA A 31 9.61 -11.58 -27.94
CA ALA A 31 10.34 -12.79 -28.32
C ALA A 31 9.49 -14.05 -28.09
N GLU A 32 8.55 -14.00 -27.13
CA GLU A 32 7.77 -15.14 -26.69
C GLU A 32 6.38 -15.24 -27.33
N LEU A 33 5.74 -14.10 -27.63
CA LEU A 33 4.34 -14.06 -28.10
C LEU A 33 4.14 -13.09 -29.26
N ASP A 34 3.20 -13.45 -30.15
CA ASP A 34 2.62 -12.49 -31.11
C ASP A 34 1.74 -11.50 -30.32
N ARG A 35 2.24 -10.28 -30.18
CA ARG A 35 1.53 -9.20 -29.48
C ARG A 35 1.32 -8.01 -30.42
N ARG A 36 0.21 -7.34 -30.25
CA ARG A 36 -0.18 -6.10 -30.93
C ARG A 36 -0.40 -5.03 -29.86
N VAL A 37 0.24 -3.89 -29.99
CA VAL A 37 0.04 -2.77 -29.06
C VAL A 37 -1.18 -1.98 -29.48
N ILE A 38 -2.04 -1.67 -28.52
CA ILE A 38 -3.26 -0.88 -28.73
C ILE A 38 -3.02 0.58 -28.35
N ARG A 39 -3.41 1.49 -29.23
CA ARG A 39 -3.40 2.93 -28.96
C ARG A 39 -4.60 3.30 -28.11
N LEU A 40 -4.35 3.74 -26.89
CA LEU A 40 -5.39 4.16 -25.97
C LEU A 40 -5.91 5.57 -26.34
N PRO A 41 -7.22 5.79 -26.39
CA PRO A 41 -7.81 7.11 -26.63
C PRO A 41 -7.34 8.14 -25.59
N GLY A 42 -7.03 9.34 -26.06
CA GLY A 42 -6.65 10.46 -25.20
C GLY A 42 -5.23 10.40 -24.60
N LEU A 43 -4.46 9.33 -24.85
CA LEU A 43 -3.09 9.23 -24.38
C LEU A 43 -2.09 9.41 -25.55
N PRO A 44 -1.05 10.22 -25.37
CA PRO A 44 0.03 10.34 -26.34
C PRO A 44 0.89 9.06 -26.31
N ILE A 45 1.56 8.79 -27.43
CA ILE A 45 2.59 7.76 -27.51
C ILE A 45 3.85 8.40 -28.09
N ASP A 46 4.99 8.11 -27.48
CA ASP A 46 6.29 8.54 -27.97
C ASP A 46 6.54 8.10 -29.42
N PRO A 47 7.08 8.97 -30.29
CA PRO A 47 7.31 8.66 -31.69
C PRO A 47 8.19 7.42 -31.95
N GLU A 48 9.21 7.17 -31.10
CA GLU A 48 10.09 6.01 -31.24
C GLU A 48 9.33 4.72 -30.85
N ILE A 49 8.54 4.76 -29.78
CA ILE A 49 7.65 3.67 -29.38
C ILE A 49 6.62 3.39 -30.48
N ALA A 50 6.00 4.44 -31.02
CA ALA A 50 5.04 4.30 -32.11
C ALA A 50 5.66 3.70 -33.40
N ALA A 51 6.88 4.11 -33.77
CA ALA A 51 7.59 3.55 -34.91
C ALA A 51 7.94 2.06 -34.69
N ARG A 52 8.39 1.70 -33.50
CA ARG A 52 8.81 0.33 -33.13
C ARG A 52 7.64 -0.64 -33.07
N TYR A 53 6.53 -0.28 -32.43
CA TYR A 53 5.43 -1.19 -32.14
C TYR A 53 4.21 -1.03 -33.05
N ARG A 54 4.13 0.06 -33.83
CA ARG A 54 3.04 0.36 -34.78
C ARG A 54 1.65 0.17 -34.14
N PRO A 55 1.30 0.94 -33.08
CA PRO A 55 0.06 0.74 -32.35
C PRO A 55 -1.17 0.88 -33.24
N VAL A 56 -2.15 0.00 -33.06
CA VAL A 56 -3.42 0.02 -33.77
C VAL A 56 -4.52 0.68 -32.93
N PRO A 57 -5.62 1.15 -33.54
CA PRO A 57 -6.73 1.79 -32.83
C PRO A 57 -7.38 0.88 -31.78
N ALA A 58 -7.98 1.48 -30.75
CA ALA A 58 -8.62 0.77 -29.64
C ALA A 58 -9.81 -0.12 -30.06
N GLU A 59 -10.48 0.24 -31.16
CA GLU A 59 -11.58 -0.52 -31.77
C GLU A 59 -11.16 -1.92 -32.24
N GLU A 60 -9.86 -2.12 -32.47
CA GLU A 60 -9.28 -3.39 -32.90
C GLU A 60 -9.10 -4.39 -31.73
N THR A 61 -9.25 -3.95 -30.48
CA THR A 61 -9.05 -4.79 -29.29
C THR A 61 -9.91 -6.05 -29.34
N GLY A 62 -9.29 -7.21 -29.14
CA GLY A 62 -9.97 -8.51 -29.09
C GLY A 62 -10.41 -9.05 -30.46
N ARG A 63 -10.13 -8.36 -31.59
CA ARG A 63 -10.42 -8.86 -32.92
C ARG A 63 -9.46 -9.96 -33.33
N ASP A 64 -9.86 -10.75 -34.32
CA ASP A 64 -9.06 -11.86 -34.90
C ASP A 64 -8.66 -12.93 -33.89
N GLY A 65 -9.47 -13.10 -32.83
CA GLY A 65 -9.22 -14.08 -31.77
C GLY A 65 -8.01 -13.73 -30.90
N ARG A 66 -7.61 -12.47 -30.85
CA ARG A 66 -6.57 -11.98 -29.93
C ARG A 66 -7.15 -11.80 -28.54
N LEU A 67 -6.35 -12.14 -27.53
CA LEU A 67 -6.70 -11.99 -26.13
C LEU A 67 -6.23 -10.60 -25.63
N PRO A 68 -7.13 -9.74 -25.12
CA PRO A 68 -6.73 -8.49 -24.51
C PRO A 68 -5.95 -8.74 -23.21
N LEU A 69 -4.81 -8.05 -23.08
CA LEU A 69 -4.02 -7.98 -21.86
C LEU A 69 -4.03 -6.53 -21.36
N TYR A 70 -4.74 -6.30 -20.30
CA TYR A 70 -4.98 -4.99 -19.71
C TYR A 70 -4.03 -4.71 -18.56
N HIS A 71 -3.31 -3.60 -18.60
CA HIS A 71 -2.51 -3.12 -17.47
C HIS A 71 -3.30 -2.06 -16.72
N MET A 72 -3.75 -2.38 -15.52
CA MET A 72 -4.63 -1.52 -14.72
C MET A 72 -3.92 -0.98 -13.48
N GLY A 73 -4.03 0.34 -13.26
CA GLY A 73 -3.52 1.02 -12.08
C GLY A 73 -4.49 2.09 -11.57
N ASN A 74 -4.16 2.70 -10.44
CA ASN A 74 -5.06 3.51 -9.63
C ASN A 74 -4.99 5.02 -9.98
N ASN A 75 -5.06 5.38 -11.27
CA ASN A 75 -5.06 6.77 -11.74
C ASN A 75 -5.83 6.95 -13.05
N HIS A 76 -6.07 8.19 -13.45
CA HIS A 76 -6.88 8.59 -14.59
C HIS A 76 -6.38 8.11 -15.97
N TYR A 77 -5.11 7.73 -16.12
CA TYR A 77 -4.57 7.20 -17.38
C TYR A 77 -5.19 5.86 -17.79
N HIS A 78 -5.84 5.17 -16.86
CA HIS A 78 -6.43 3.85 -17.07
C HIS A 78 -7.93 3.89 -17.43
N ALA A 79 -8.52 5.07 -17.67
CA ALA A 79 -9.96 5.20 -17.94
C ALA A 79 -10.39 4.39 -19.17
N ALA A 80 -9.71 4.57 -20.31
CA ALA A 80 -10.01 3.83 -21.54
C ALA A 80 -9.75 2.31 -21.41
N ILE A 81 -8.77 1.92 -20.57
CA ILE A 81 -8.49 0.50 -20.28
C ILE A 81 -9.66 -0.12 -19.52
N ALA A 82 -10.16 0.55 -18.49
CA ALA A 82 -11.29 0.05 -17.70
C ALA A 82 -12.57 -0.07 -18.54
N GLU A 83 -12.85 0.90 -19.40
CA GLU A 83 -14.00 0.87 -20.31
C GLU A 83 -13.91 -0.32 -21.28
N LEU A 84 -12.77 -0.49 -21.95
CA LEU A 84 -12.54 -1.62 -22.86
C LEU A 84 -12.60 -2.97 -22.14
N ALA A 85 -12.06 -3.06 -20.92
CA ALA A 85 -12.04 -4.30 -20.13
C ALA A 85 -13.44 -4.72 -19.67
N LEU A 86 -14.34 -3.77 -19.42
CA LEU A 86 -15.76 -4.05 -19.12
C LEU A 86 -16.52 -4.55 -20.35
N GLU A 87 -16.17 -4.09 -21.55
CA GLU A 87 -16.83 -4.48 -22.80
C GLU A 87 -16.26 -5.78 -23.38
N ARG A 88 -14.96 -5.98 -23.28
CA ARG A 88 -14.19 -7.05 -23.94
C ARG A 88 -13.34 -7.80 -22.93
N PRO A 89 -13.87 -8.88 -22.32
CA PRO A 89 -13.16 -9.64 -21.32
C PRO A 89 -11.79 -10.14 -21.81
N GLY A 90 -10.76 -9.93 -20.98
CA GLY A 90 -9.38 -10.33 -21.26
C GLY A 90 -8.68 -10.83 -20.00
N VAL A 91 -7.37 -10.74 -19.94
CA VAL A 91 -6.56 -10.93 -18.73
C VAL A 91 -6.12 -9.56 -18.24
N MET A 92 -6.19 -9.33 -16.94
CA MET A 92 -5.82 -8.05 -16.33
C MET A 92 -4.58 -8.20 -15.47
N VAL A 93 -3.55 -7.42 -15.77
CA VAL A 93 -2.42 -7.17 -14.86
C VAL A 93 -2.82 -6.01 -13.95
N LEU A 94 -3.05 -6.33 -12.70
CA LEU A 94 -3.49 -5.37 -11.68
C LEU A 94 -2.27 -4.87 -10.91
N HIS A 95 -1.82 -3.64 -11.21
CA HIS A 95 -0.65 -3.04 -10.59
C HIS A 95 -0.94 -2.45 -9.20
N ASP A 96 -2.17 -2.01 -8.98
CA ASP A 96 -2.69 -1.55 -7.70
C ASP A 96 -3.93 -2.36 -7.34
N LEU A 97 -3.94 -3.02 -6.19
CA LEU A 97 -5.11 -3.76 -5.71
C LEU A 97 -6.31 -2.83 -5.49
N VAL A 98 -6.04 -1.64 -4.93
CA VAL A 98 -7.05 -0.62 -4.67
C VAL A 98 -7.19 0.30 -5.87
N LEU A 99 -8.38 0.34 -6.48
CA LEU A 99 -8.73 1.23 -7.61
C LEU A 99 -9.61 2.42 -7.19
N HIS A 100 -9.75 2.68 -5.90
CA HIS A 100 -10.66 3.69 -5.36
C HIS A 100 -10.29 5.12 -5.78
N HIS A 101 -8.99 5.45 -5.87
CA HIS A 101 -8.56 6.77 -6.35
C HIS A 101 -8.92 6.96 -7.84
N PHE A 102 -8.73 5.91 -8.65
CA PHE A 102 -9.17 5.91 -10.03
C PHE A 102 -10.68 6.15 -10.14
N LEU A 103 -11.49 5.49 -9.29
CA LEU A 103 -12.93 5.69 -9.24
C LEU A 103 -13.30 7.14 -8.86
N LEU A 104 -12.63 7.70 -7.84
CA LEU A 104 -12.84 9.10 -7.45
C LEU A 104 -12.51 10.07 -8.57
N ASP A 105 -11.38 9.90 -9.24
CA ASP A 105 -10.93 10.78 -10.33
C ASP A 105 -11.91 10.79 -11.49
N ARG A 106 -12.43 9.62 -11.88
CA ARG A 106 -13.35 9.51 -13.02
C ARG A 106 -14.79 9.89 -12.72
N THR A 107 -15.16 10.04 -11.46
CA THR A 107 -16.53 10.33 -11.01
C THR A 107 -16.61 11.63 -10.21
N VAL A 108 -16.31 11.58 -8.91
CA VAL A 108 -16.41 12.76 -8.01
C VAL A 108 -15.52 13.91 -8.50
N GLY A 109 -14.33 13.62 -9.00
CA GLY A 109 -13.42 14.60 -9.61
C GLY A 109 -14.03 15.33 -10.81
N ARG A 110 -15.04 14.75 -11.44
CA ARG A 110 -15.84 15.35 -12.54
C ARG A 110 -17.19 15.91 -12.08
N GLY A 111 -17.47 15.89 -10.77
CA GLY A 111 -18.75 16.32 -10.20
C GLY A 111 -19.86 15.26 -10.24
N GLU A 112 -19.55 14.02 -10.58
CA GLU A 112 -20.50 12.92 -10.75
C GLU A 112 -20.55 12.02 -9.51
N PHE A 113 -21.37 12.39 -8.52
CA PHE A 113 -21.44 11.64 -7.27
C PHE A 113 -22.23 10.32 -7.37
N GLU A 114 -23.35 10.29 -8.08
CA GLU A 114 -24.21 9.09 -8.13
C GLU A 114 -23.54 7.89 -8.82
N PRO A 115 -22.77 8.05 -9.92
CA PRO A 115 -21.95 6.96 -10.46
C PRO A 115 -20.93 6.41 -9.45
N TYR A 116 -20.27 7.28 -8.69
CA TYR A 116 -19.35 6.86 -7.63
C TYR A 116 -20.04 6.00 -6.57
N ARG A 117 -21.19 6.49 -6.05
CA ARG A 117 -21.96 5.78 -5.04
C ARG A 117 -22.44 4.41 -5.55
N ALA A 118 -23.00 4.39 -6.78
CA ALA A 118 -23.53 3.17 -7.38
C ALA A 118 -22.43 2.11 -7.61
N GLU A 119 -21.23 2.53 -7.99
CA GLU A 119 -20.12 1.60 -8.20
C GLU A 119 -19.58 1.05 -6.88
N LEU A 120 -19.43 1.88 -5.84
CA LEU A 120 -19.07 1.41 -4.51
C LEU A 120 -20.13 0.47 -3.92
N GLU A 121 -21.41 0.76 -4.11
CA GLU A 121 -22.49 -0.12 -3.67
C GLU A 121 -22.46 -1.46 -4.42
N ARG A 122 -22.17 -1.46 -5.72
CA ARG A 122 -22.04 -2.68 -6.54
C ARG A 122 -20.88 -3.56 -6.06
N ASP A 123 -19.73 -2.97 -5.75
CA ASP A 123 -18.53 -3.69 -5.34
C ASP A 123 -18.56 -4.12 -3.87
N HIS A 124 -19.10 -3.25 -2.99
CA HIS A 124 -19.01 -3.41 -1.54
C HIS A 124 -20.38 -3.48 -0.85
N GLY A 125 -21.45 -3.60 -1.64
CA GLY A 125 -22.82 -3.65 -1.12
C GLY A 125 -23.18 -2.38 -0.33
N TRP A 126 -23.99 -2.54 0.69
CA TRP A 126 -24.43 -1.45 1.56
C TRP A 126 -23.29 -0.71 2.30
N ILE A 127 -22.14 -1.36 2.52
CA ILE A 127 -20.94 -0.71 3.09
C ILE A 127 -20.43 0.36 2.12
N GLY A 128 -20.36 0.02 0.83
CA GLY A 128 -19.99 0.96 -0.22
C GLY A 128 -20.93 2.15 -0.32
N ASP A 129 -22.27 1.91 -0.31
CA ASP A 129 -23.27 2.98 -0.28
C ASP A 129 -23.08 3.89 0.94
N ALA A 130 -22.92 3.31 2.13
CA ALA A 130 -22.76 4.07 3.36
C ALA A 130 -21.47 4.89 3.38
N ALA A 131 -20.36 4.32 2.87
CA ALA A 131 -19.07 5.00 2.77
C ALA A 131 -19.05 6.12 1.72
N ALA A 132 -19.83 5.98 0.65
CA ALA A 132 -19.94 6.99 -0.38
C ALA A 132 -20.63 8.28 0.10
N ARG A 133 -21.64 8.17 0.95
CA ARG A 133 -22.48 9.32 1.34
C ARG A 133 -21.71 10.50 1.95
N PRO A 134 -20.74 10.32 2.89
CA PRO A 134 -19.95 11.40 3.44
C PRO A 134 -19.12 12.16 2.39
N VAL A 135 -18.71 11.49 1.30
CA VAL A 135 -17.93 12.11 0.21
C VAL A 135 -18.68 13.28 -0.43
N ARG A 136 -20.00 13.18 -0.55
CA ARG A 136 -20.86 14.25 -1.10
C ARG A 136 -20.73 15.57 -0.33
N TRP A 137 -20.38 15.50 0.95
CA TRP A 137 -20.25 16.64 1.84
C TRP A 137 -18.78 17.03 2.08
N GLY A 138 -17.84 16.43 1.34
CA GLY A 138 -16.41 16.64 1.55
C GLY A 138 -15.85 15.98 2.82
N ALA A 139 -16.65 15.16 3.52
CA ALA A 139 -16.30 14.48 4.75
C ALA A 139 -15.73 13.08 4.45
N PHE A 140 -14.63 13.01 3.69
CA PHE A 140 -14.00 11.77 3.32
C PHE A 140 -12.58 11.67 3.88
N GLY A 141 -12.37 10.73 4.78
CA GLY A 141 -11.03 10.42 5.30
C GLY A 141 -10.18 9.73 4.23
N ARG A 142 -8.97 10.25 3.96
CA ARG A 142 -8.06 9.70 2.94
C ARG A 142 -7.75 8.22 3.13
N ALA A 143 -7.72 7.74 4.37
CA ALA A 143 -7.48 6.34 4.70
C ALA A 143 -8.59 5.41 4.18
N ALA A 144 -9.85 5.87 4.12
CA ALA A 144 -10.97 5.05 3.67
C ALA A 144 -10.83 4.54 2.23
N GLN A 145 -10.09 5.27 1.39
CA GLN A 145 -9.82 4.87 0.01
C GLN A 145 -9.02 3.58 -0.10
N PHE A 146 -8.24 3.24 0.92
CA PHE A 146 -7.41 2.02 0.94
C PHE A 146 -8.16 0.78 1.45
N PHE A 147 -9.33 0.95 2.07
CA PHE A 147 -10.12 -0.14 2.65
C PHE A 147 -11.31 -0.59 1.79
N LEU A 148 -11.60 0.14 0.73
CA LEU A 148 -12.65 -0.19 -0.23
C LEU A 148 -12.01 -0.23 -1.63
N PRO A 149 -11.51 -1.37 -2.08
CA PRO A 149 -10.72 -1.47 -3.32
C PRO A 149 -11.42 -0.96 -4.58
N ALA A 150 -12.74 -1.03 -4.67
CA ALA A 150 -13.52 -0.62 -5.86
C ALA A 150 -13.00 -1.27 -7.15
N ASN A 151 -12.73 -2.58 -7.11
CA ASN A 151 -12.12 -3.33 -8.21
C ASN A 151 -12.95 -4.54 -8.64
N ARG A 152 -13.87 -5.03 -7.77
CA ARG A 152 -14.54 -6.32 -7.91
C ARG A 152 -15.31 -6.48 -9.22
N THR A 153 -16.13 -5.49 -9.56
CA THR A 153 -16.92 -5.54 -10.81
C THR A 153 -16.02 -5.63 -12.03
N LEU A 154 -14.92 -4.87 -12.05
CA LEU A 154 -13.96 -4.87 -13.15
C LEU A 154 -13.24 -6.22 -13.25
N LEU A 155 -12.79 -6.78 -12.12
CA LEU A 155 -12.02 -8.03 -12.10
C LEU A 155 -12.87 -9.24 -12.46
N ARG A 156 -14.12 -9.33 -11.99
CA ARG A 156 -15.03 -10.44 -12.33
C ARG A 156 -15.38 -10.50 -13.83
N ARG A 157 -15.29 -9.39 -14.54
CA ARG A 157 -15.47 -9.34 -16.00
C ARG A 157 -14.29 -9.88 -16.78
N GLN A 158 -13.16 -10.15 -16.12
CA GLN A 158 -11.96 -10.67 -16.79
C GLN A 158 -11.91 -12.20 -16.74
N ARG A 159 -11.14 -12.80 -17.65
CA ARG A 159 -10.83 -14.23 -17.65
C ARG A 159 -9.93 -14.64 -16.48
N GLY A 160 -9.18 -13.68 -15.97
CA GLY A 160 -8.34 -13.81 -14.79
C GLY A 160 -7.50 -12.57 -14.56
N VAL A 161 -6.85 -12.55 -13.41
CA VAL A 161 -6.08 -11.43 -12.90
C VAL A 161 -4.65 -11.85 -12.59
N LEU A 162 -3.71 -11.03 -13.01
CA LEU A 162 -2.30 -11.13 -12.66
C LEU A 162 -1.96 -10.04 -11.67
N VAL A 163 -1.28 -10.38 -10.60
CA VAL A 163 -0.76 -9.46 -9.60
C VAL A 163 0.75 -9.69 -9.44
N HIS A 164 1.45 -8.74 -8.84
CA HIS A 164 2.91 -8.83 -8.69
C HIS A 164 3.35 -9.28 -7.30
N GLY A 165 2.42 -9.42 -6.35
CA GLY A 165 2.71 -9.80 -4.98
C GLY A 165 1.77 -10.87 -4.44
N GLN A 166 2.29 -11.68 -3.51
CA GLN A 166 1.53 -12.78 -2.91
C GLN A 166 0.43 -12.26 -1.98
N TRP A 167 0.68 -11.16 -1.27
CA TRP A 167 -0.32 -10.55 -0.42
C TRP A 167 -1.55 -10.09 -1.22
N ALA A 168 -1.35 -9.41 -2.35
CA ALA A 168 -2.45 -9.00 -3.23
C ALA A 168 -3.24 -10.22 -3.76
N ALA A 169 -2.55 -11.31 -4.12
CA ALA A 169 -3.20 -12.55 -4.54
C ALA A 169 -4.04 -13.17 -3.41
N SER A 170 -3.51 -13.18 -2.18
CA SER A 170 -4.22 -13.71 -1.01
C SER A 170 -5.48 -12.90 -0.70
N VAL A 171 -5.38 -11.57 -0.72
CA VAL A 171 -6.54 -10.68 -0.50
C VAL A 171 -7.63 -10.93 -1.54
N LEU A 172 -7.27 -11.01 -2.83
CA LEU A 172 -8.24 -11.30 -3.89
C LEU A 172 -8.88 -12.67 -3.74
N GLY A 173 -8.08 -13.69 -3.37
CA GLY A 173 -8.57 -15.05 -3.16
C GLY A 173 -9.50 -15.18 -1.95
N GLU A 174 -9.28 -14.38 -0.90
CA GLU A 174 -10.18 -14.30 0.27
C GLU A 174 -11.48 -13.57 -0.05
N GLU A 175 -11.40 -12.46 -0.79
CA GLU A 175 -12.57 -11.66 -1.17
C GLU A 175 -13.44 -12.34 -2.23
N ASP A 176 -12.83 -13.04 -3.18
CA ASP A 176 -13.51 -13.73 -4.27
C ASP A 176 -12.80 -15.04 -4.65
N PRO A 177 -13.09 -16.17 -3.96
CA PRO A 177 -12.44 -17.46 -4.21
C PRO A 177 -12.67 -18.03 -5.62
N GLU A 178 -13.65 -17.53 -6.35
CA GLU A 178 -13.93 -17.95 -7.73
C GLU A 178 -13.00 -17.26 -8.74
N LEU A 179 -12.38 -16.13 -8.37
CA LEU A 179 -11.53 -15.35 -9.26
C LEU A 179 -10.22 -16.08 -9.56
N ALA A 180 -9.94 -16.28 -10.84
CA ALA A 180 -8.66 -16.88 -11.25
C ALA A 180 -7.53 -15.86 -11.12
N VAL A 181 -6.71 -15.99 -10.07
CA VAL A 181 -5.57 -15.09 -9.78
C VAL A 181 -4.26 -15.84 -9.97
N ARG A 182 -3.27 -15.18 -10.57
CA ARG A 182 -1.88 -15.67 -10.66
C ARG A 182 -0.92 -14.57 -10.24
N VAL A 183 0.17 -14.97 -9.60
CA VAL A 183 1.29 -14.06 -9.28
C VAL A 183 2.33 -14.14 -10.39
N VAL A 184 2.79 -13.00 -10.86
CA VAL A 184 3.88 -12.86 -11.84
C VAL A 184 4.86 -11.82 -11.33
N SER A 185 6.14 -12.06 -11.48
CA SER A 185 7.16 -11.10 -11.05
C SER A 185 7.04 -9.76 -11.77
N MET A 186 7.29 -8.66 -11.08
CA MET A 186 7.51 -7.38 -11.74
C MET A 186 8.95 -7.35 -12.26
N GLY A 187 9.13 -7.32 -13.58
CA GLY A 187 10.44 -7.23 -14.21
C GLY A 187 11.00 -5.82 -14.13
N ILE A 188 12.29 -5.71 -13.79
CA ILE A 188 13.03 -4.46 -13.83
C ILE A 188 14.44 -4.71 -14.41
N PRO A 189 14.91 -3.86 -15.35
CA PRO A 189 16.27 -3.96 -15.85
C PRO A 189 17.28 -3.74 -14.73
N LEU A 190 18.38 -4.49 -14.75
CA LEU A 190 19.48 -4.27 -13.84
C LEU A 190 20.31 -3.06 -14.31
N PRO A 191 20.28 -1.93 -13.60
CA PRO A 191 21.18 -0.81 -13.89
C PRO A 191 22.63 -1.19 -13.50
N PRO A 192 23.63 -0.40 -13.86
CA PRO A 192 24.96 -0.55 -13.30
C PRO A 192 24.89 -0.59 -11.77
N PRO A 193 25.73 -1.41 -11.09
CA PRO A 193 25.75 -1.43 -9.64
C PRO A 193 26.15 -0.06 -9.09
N ALA A 194 25.80 0.19 -7.83
CA ALA A 194 26.14 1.42 -7.15
C ALA A 194 27.63 1.75 -7.30
N GLN A 195 27.94 2.93 -7.84
CA GLN A 195 29.30 3.37 -8.08
C GLN A 195 29.66 4.51 -7.13
N ARG A 196 30.74 4.29 -6.37
CA ARG A 196 31.18 5.25 -5.34
C ARG A 196 31.46 6.64 -5.91
N ASP A 197 32.14 6.71 -7.04
CA ASP A 197 32.52 8.00 -7.65
C ASP A 197 31.29 8.77 -8.17
N ILE A 198 30.31 8.06 -8.74
CA ILE A 198 29.04 8.65 -9.17
C ILE A 198 28.26 9.15 -7.96
N GLY A 199 28.21 8.35 -6.89
CA GLY A 199 27.55 8.76 -5.64
C GLY A 199 28.20 9.97 -4.99
N LEU A 200 29.53 10.05 -4.98
CA LEU A 200 30.26 11.20 -4.44
C LEU A 200 30.05 12.46 -5.29
N ALA A 201 30.04 12.32 -6.61
CA ALA A 201 29.73 13.44 -7.53
C ALA A 201 28.30 13.99 -7.30
N PHE A 202 27.32 13.08 -7.11
CA PHE A 202 25.97 13.47 -6.77
C PHE A 202 25.90 14.19 -5.42
N ARG A 203 26.57 13.68 -4.38
CA ARG A 203 26.66 14.34 -3.07
C ARG A 203 27.23 15.74 -3.18
N ALA A 204 28.31 15.93 -3.96
CA ALA A 204 28.92 17.23 -4.17
C ALA A 204 27.95 18.22 -4.85
N GLN A 205 27.22 17.80 -5.88
CA GLN A 205 26.20 18.59 -6.57
C GLN A 205 25.13 19.09 -5.61
N TRP A 206 24.69 18.24 -4.68
CA TRP A 206 23.62 18.54 -3.71
C TRP A 206 24.13 19.05 -2.37
N ARG A 207 25.44 19.37 -2.27
CA ARG A 207 26.11 19.87 -1.04
C ARG A 207 25.92 18.94 0.16
N ILE A 208 25.84 17.64 -0.09
CA ILE A 208 25.76 16.61 0.95
C ILE A 208 27.21 16.29 1.38
N PRO A 209 27.54 16.31 2.67
CA PRO A 209 28.89 16.02 3.12
C PRO A 209 29.34 14.61 2.66
N PRO A 210 30.56 14.45 2.08
CA PRO A 210 30.97 13.19 1.46
C PRO A 210 31.07 12.00 2.43
N ARG A 211 31.24 12.27 3.72
CA ARG A 211 31.35 11.28 4.79
C ARG A 211 30.08 11.11 5.62
N ALA A 212 29.06 11.95 5.42
CA ALA A 212 27.80 11.82 6.13
C ALA A 212 27.14 10.47 5.81
N LEU A 213 26.46 9.89 6.78
CA LEU A 213 25.54 8.80 6.53
C LEU A 213 24.29 9.36 5.82
N LEU A 214 23.94 8.80 4.68
CA LEU A 214 22.86 9.30 3.82
C LEU A 214 21.78 8.28 3.65
N LEU A 215 20.60 8.59 4.17
CA LEU A 215 19.35 7.88 3.86
C LEU A 215 18.76 8.39 2.54
N GLY A 216 18.02 7.54 1.82
CA GLY A 216 17.35 7.94 0.57
C GLY A 216 15.89 7.51 0.53
N SER A 217 14.97 8.44 0.19
CA SER A 217 13.57 8.14 -0.13
C SER A 217 13.28 8.54 -1.58
N PHE A 218 12.77 7.60 -2.38
CA PHE A 218 12.68 7.73 -3.83
C PHE A 218 11.27 7.58 -4.38
N GLY A 219 11.00 8.26 -5.52
CA GLY A 219 9.73 8.23 -6.24
C GLY A 219 8.73 9.29 -5.76
N PHE A 220 7.51 9.31 -6.30
CA PHE A 220 6.49 10.31 -5.99
C PHE A 220 6.17 10.32 -4.49
N GLN A 221 6.37 11.48 -3.85
CA GLN A 221 6.35 11.66 -2.39
C GLN A 221 4.94 11.95 -1.89
N THR A 222 4.19 10.91 -1.61
CA THR A 222 2.87 10.99 -0.96
C THR A 222 2.96 10.72 0.54
N PRO A 223 1.96 11.11 1.33
CA PRO A 223 1.94 10.85 2.78
C PRO A 223 2.05 9.37 3.16
N ILE A 224 1.58 8.45 2.29
CA ILE A 224 1.69 7.01 2.54
C ILE A 224 3.14 6.50 2.55
N LYS A 225 4.08 7.24 1.96
CA LYS A 225 5.52 6.89 2.01
C LYS A 225 6.17 7.15 3.36
N ARG A 226 5.45 7.70 4.30
CA ARG A 226 5.92 7.89 5.70
C ARG A 226 7.25 8.66 5.80
N THR A 227 7.56 9.48 4.78
CA THR A 227 8.79 10.30 4.77
C THR A 227 8.83 11.31 5.91
N ASP A 228 7.67 11.75 6.40
CA ASP A 228 7.51 12.56 7.60
C ASP A 228 8.03 11.84 8.87
N VAL A 229 7.79 10.53 8.98
CA VAL A 229 8.31 9.70 10.08
C VAL A 229 9.85 9.64 10.01
N ALA A 230 10.40 9.45 8.81
CA ALA A 230 11.85 9.44 8.61
C ALA A 230 12.49 10.79 8.98
N ILE A 231 11.86 11.92 8.59
CA ILE A 231 12.34 13.26 8.96
C ILE A 231 12.32 13.44 10.49
N ARG A 232 11.25 13.03 11.16
CA ARG A 232 11.14 13.10 12.63
C ARG A 232 12.21 12.22 13.32
N ALA A 233 12.45 11.03 12.79
CA ALA A 233 13.46 10.10 13.32
C ALA A 233 14.88 10.73 13.32
N LEU A 234 15.21 11.64 12.37
CA LEU A 234 16.52 12.31 12.36
C LEU A 234 16.79 13.17 13.62
N ALA A 235 15.78 13.55 14.37
CA ALA A 235 15.93 14.28 15.62
C ALA A 235 16.24 13.38 16.82
N SER A 236 16.22 12.05 16.64
CA SER A 236 16.49 11.09 17.71
C SER A 236 17.98 11.01 18.04
N PRO A 237 18.34 10.72 19.32
CA PRO A 237 19.72 10.52 19.74
C PRO A 237 20.42 9.43 18.92
N GLY A 238 21.68 9.67 18.54
CA GLY A 238 22.50 8.77 17.74
C GLY A 238 22.35 8.94 16.22
N LEU A 239 21.49 9.86 15.76
CA LEU A 239 21.29 10.18 14.33
C LEU A 239 21.74 11.60 13.96
N GLU A 240 22.53 12.27 14.81
CA GLU A 240 22.92 13.69 14.63
C GLU A 240 23.73 13.93 13.33
N GLY A 241 24.48 12.92 12.87
CA GLY A 241 25.28 12.98 11.63
C GLY A 241 24.59 12.39 10.40
N VAL A 242 23.34 11.99 10.52
CA VAL A 242 22.58 11.35 9.43
C VAL A 242 21.83 12.38 8.61
N HIS A 243 21.96 12.29 7.29
CA HIS A 243 21.26 13.10 6.31
C HIS A 243 20.18 12.29 5.59
N LEU A 244 19.15 12.95 5.07
CA LEU A 244 18.09 12.35 4.29
C LEU A 244 17.98 13.03 2.92
N LEU A 245 18.07 12.25 1.87
CA LEU A 245 17.78 12.64 0.49
C LEU A 245 16.36 12.22 0.14
N ILE A 246 15.56 13.17 -0.33
CA ILE A 246 14.20 12.96 -0.82
C ILE A 246 14.20 13.27 -2.31
N ALA A 247 14.11 12.23 -3.14
CA ALA A 247 14.16 12.36 -4.59
C ALA A 247 12.87 11.89 -5.25
N GLY A 248 12.12 12.84 -5.78
CA GLY A 248 10.84 12.64 -6.45
C GLY A 248 9.95 13.87 -6.31
N GLU A 249 8.95 13.92 -7.16
CA GLU A 249 7.93 14.97 -7.11
C GLU A 249 7.15 14.90 -5.79
N LEU A 250 6.94 16.05 -5.16
CA LEU A 250 6.19 16.13 -3.90
C LEU A 250 4.69 16.22 -4.20
N SER A 251 3.89 15.48 -3.46
CA SER A 251 2.44 15.69 -3.47
C SER A 251 2.09 17.06 -2.87
N PRO A 252 0.96 17.68 -3.27
CA PRO A 252 0.52 18.95 -2.69
C PRO A 252 0.31 18.92 -1.16
N TYR A 253 0.27 17.73 -0.60
CA TYR A 253 0.05 17.50 0.83
C TYR A 253 1.34 17.25 1.62
N SER A 254 2.51 17.30 0.95
CA SER A 254 3.81 17.02 1.55
C SER A 254 4.63 18.29 1.62
N ASN A 255 4.83 18.83 2.83
CA ASN A 255 5.72 19.98 3.08
C ASN A 255 6.88 19.57 3.98
N TYR A 256 7.80 18.80 3.43
CA TYR A 256 8.94 18.25 4.18
C TYR A 256 9.95 19.30 4.61
N ALA A 257 10.12 20.38 3.84
CA ALA A 257 11.01 21.47 4.21
C ALA A 257 10.52 22.20 5.47
N ALA A 258 9.22 22.51 5.55
CA ALA A 258 8.63 23.11 6.75
C ALA A 258 8.73 22.18 7.97
N LEU A 259 8.43 20.88 7.80
CA LEU A 259 8.57 19.90 8.88
C LEU A 259 10.02 19.80 9.37
N ALA A 260 11.01 19.75 8.47
CA ALA A 260 12.42 19.66 8.84
C ALA A 260 12.89 20.92 9.59
N ALA A 261 12.40 22.11 9.21
CA ALA A 261 12.69 23.35 9.91
C ALA A 261 12.05 23.40 11.31
N GLU A 262 10.79 22.96 11.43
CA GLU A 262 10.06 22.91 12.71
C GLU A 262 10.79 22.06 13.76
N ILE A 263 11.34 20.91 13.35
CA ILE A 263 12.03 19.99 14.27
C ILE A 263 13.56 20.20 14.33
N GLY A 264 14.09 21.21 13.63
CA GLY A 264 15.51 21.60 13.73
C GLY A 264 16.49 20.71 12.95
N VAL A 265 16.04 20.02 11.89
CA VAL A 265 16.89 19.14 11.05
C VAL A 265 17.02 19.60 9.59
N ALA A 266 16.64 20.84 9.28
CA ALA A 266 16.57 21.37 7.91
C ALA A 266 17.89 21.21 7.12
N GLU A 267 19.05 21.44 7.77
CA GLU A 267 20.38 21.33 7.15
C GLU A 267 20.75 19.88 6.75
N ARG A 268 19.98 18.89 7.22
CA ARG A 268 20.22 17.47 6.97
C ARG A 268 19.19 16.85 6.04
N VAL A 269 18.20 17.61 5.56
CA VAL A 269 17.16 17.13 4.64
C VAL A 269 17.32 17.78 3.27
N HIS A 270 17.54 16.96 2.24
CA HIS A 270 17.81 17.41 0.88
C HIS A 270 16.68 16.96 -0.04
N VAL A 271 15.98 17.90 -0.68
CA VAL A 271 14.85 17.64 -1.57
C VAL A 271 15.24 17.99 -3.01
N THR A 272 15.24 17.00 -3.91
CA THR A 272 15.67 17.23 -5.30
C THR A 272 14.50 17.53 -6.26
N GLY A 273 13.29 17.12 -5.92
CA GLY A 273 12.20 17.01 -6.89
C GLY A 273 12.39 15.80 -7.82
N PHE A 274 11.71 15.83 -8.97
CA PHE A 274 11.81 14.77 -9.97
C PHE A 274 13.23 14.66 -10.55
N LEU A 275 13.73 13.41 -10.65
CA LEU A 275 15.01 13.07 -11.28
C LEU A 275 14.77 12.12 -12.47
N PRO A 276 15.41 12.37 -13.65
CA PRO A 276 15.49 11.36 -14.71
C PRO A 276 16.22 10.09 -14.24
N PHE A 277 16.00 8.96 -14.91
CA PHE A 277 16.53 7.65 -14.46
C PHE A 277 18.04 7.62 -14.20
N GLU A 278 18.85 8.21 -15.08
CA GLU A 278 20.32 8.27 -14.90
C GLU A 278 20.71 9.03 -13.61
N GLN A 279 20.02 10.14 -13.33
CA GLN A 279 20.23 10.90 -12.10
C GLN A 279 19.62 10.19 -10.88
N LEU A 280 18.54 9.43 -11.05
CA LEU A 280 17.96 8.62 -9.99
C LEU A 280 18.92 7.50 -9.56
N ASP A 281 19.57 6.81 -10.48
CA ASP A 281 20.57 5.78 -10.17
C ASP A 281 21.80 6.37 -9.47
N ALA A 282 22.22 7.58 -9.89
CA ALA A 282 23.27 8.32 -9.21
C ALA A 282 22.85 8.72 -7.78
N ALA A 283 21.62 9.16 -7.59
CA ALA A 283 21.06 9.49 -6.28
C ALA A 283 20.99 8.26 -5.38
N ILE A 284 20.52 7.12 -5.89
CA ILE A 284 20.50 5.84 -5.16
C ILE A 284 21.94 5.41 -4.81
N SER A 285 22.88 5.52 -5.75
CA SER A 285 24.30 5.21 -5.52
C SER A 285 24.95 6.13 -4.47
N ALA A 286 24.43 7.32 -4.27
CA ALA A 286 24.90 8.26 -3.24
C ALA A 286 24.48 7.88 -1.82
N THR A 287 23.44 7.05 -1.64
CA THR A 287 22.91 6.68 -0.32
C THR A 287 23.66 5.51 0.31
N ASP A 288 23.60 5.40 1.63
CA ASP A 288 24.11 4.25 2.38
C ASP A 288 22.98 3.23 2.65
N LEU A 289 21.77 3.72 2.92
CA LEU A 289 20.55 2.93 3.18
C LEU A 289 19.35 3.67 2.62
N CYS A 290 18.41 2.94 2.01
CA CYS A 290 17.21 3.54 1.43
C CYS A 290 15.98 3.28 2.29
N LEU A 291 14.98 4.14 2.17
CA LEU A 291 13.70 4.02 2.84
C LEU A 291 12.60 3.81 1.80
N ASN A 292 11.83 2.75 1.95
CA ASN A 292 10.63 2.51 1.16
C ASN A 292 9.46 2.15 2.08
N LEU A 293 9.25 2.99 3.09
CA LEU A 293 8.12 2.86 4.01
C LEU A 293 6.80 3.09 3.26
N ARG A 294 5.77 2.33 3.63
CA ARG A 294 4.43 2.41 3.06
C ARG A 294 3.36 2.06 4.08
N TYR A 295 2.48 3.01 4.35
CA TYR A 295 1.29 2.73 5.16
C TYR A 295 0.24 3.83 5.00
N PRO A 296 -1.04 3.47 4.69
CA PRO A 296 -1.46 2.17 4.15
C PRO A 296 -0.92 1.94 2.73
N THR A 297 -1.06 0.72 2.19
CA THR A 297 -0.73 0.41 0.79
C THR A 297 -1.99 0.30 -0.08
N ALA A 298 -1.87 0.60 -1.37
CA ALA A 298 -2.87 0.26 -2.38
C ALA A 298 -2.68 -1.16 -2.94
N GLY A 299 -1.80 -1.97 -2.34
CA GLY A 299 -1.46 -3.31 -2.82
C GLY A 299 -0.58 -3.28 -4.07
N GLU A 300 0.17 -2.19 -4.25
CA GLU A 300 1.13 -2.03 -5.34
C GLU A 300 2.46 -2.72 -5.04
N THR A 301 3.09 -3.30 -6.06
CA THR A 301 4.51 -3.62 -6.02
C THR A 301 5.32 -2.38 -6.37
N SER A 302 6.28 -2.01 -5.53
CA SER A 302 6.99 -0.74 -5.65
C SER A 302 8.15 -0.84 -6.65
N ALA A 303 7.97 -0.27 -7.86
CA ALA A 303 9.04 -0.16 -8.85
C ALA A 303 10.27 0.60 -8.31
N SER A 304 10.07 1.64 -7.46
CA SER A 304 11.17 2.34 -6.82
C SER A 304 11.94 1.47 -5.82
N LEU A 305 11.26 0.56 -5.10
CA LEU A 305 11.90 -0.43 -4.24
C LEU A 305 12.79 -1.38 -5.06
N LEU A 306 12.23 -1.99 -6.10
CA LEU A 306 13.00 -2.91 -6.94
C LEU A 306 14.21 -2.21 -7.58
N ARG A 307 14.09 -0.95 -7.98
CA ARG A 307 15.22 -0.18 -8.53
C ARG A 307 16.30 0.09 -7.48
N ILE A 308 15.93 0.41 -6.23
CA ILE A 308 16.87 0.54 -5.12
C ILE A 308 17.67 -0.75 -4.95
N LEU A 309 16.96 -1.88 -4.87
CA LEU A 309 17.57 -3.22 -4.72
C LEU A 309 18.43 -3.58 -5.96
N ALA A 310 17.96 -3.23 -7.17
CA ALA A 310 18.69 -3.47 -8.42
C ALA A 310 20.00 -2.69 -8.51
N VAL A 311 20.06 -1.46 -7.99
CA VAL A 311 21.30 -0.68 -7.89
C VAL A 311 22.26 -1.31 -6.84
N GLY A 312 21.75 -2.11 -5.93
CA GLY A 312 22.51 -2.78 -4.87
C GLY A 312 22.55 -1.95 -3.57
N ARG A 313 21.44 -1.35 -3.19
CA ARG A 313 21.30 -0.67 -1.89
C ARG A 313 20.33 -1.41 -0.99
N PRO A 314 20.67 -1.60 0.30
CA PRO A 314 19.74 -2.14 1.27
C PRO A 314 18.60 -1.17 1.54
N VAL A 315 17.50 -1.67 2.05
CA VAL A 315 16.30 -0.87 2.24
C VAL A 315 15.66 -1.09 3.61
N VAL A 316 15.02 -0.06 4.13
CA VAL A 316 14.06 -0.15 5.23
C VAL A 316 12.65 -0.14 4.64
N VAL A 317 11.83 -1.09 5.02
CA VAL A 317 10.45 -1.25 4.55
C VAL A 317 9.48 -1.27 5.73
N SER A 318 8.22 -0.98 5.47
CA SER A 318 7.17 -1.27 6.44
C SER A 318 6.92 -2.78 6.50
N ASP A 319 6.85 -3.33 7.71
CA ASP A 319 6.46 -4.73 7.95
C ASP A 319 4.95 -4.89 7.73
N TYR A 320 4.56 -4.83 6.45
CA TYR A 320 3.16 -4.81 6.04
C TYR A 320 3.00 -5.18 4.57
N ALA A 321 1.99 -6.00 4.26
CA ALA A 321 1.69 -6.49 2.92
C ALA A 321 2.92 -7.15 2.26
N ASP A 322 3.07 -7.07 0.94
CA ASP A 322 4.20 -7.66 0.21
C ASP A 322 5.59 -7.10 0.64
N PHE A 323 5.63 -5.95 1.31
CA PHE A 323 6.89 -5.40 1.84
C PHE A 323 7.41 -6.19 3.05
N GLY A 324 6.50 -6.77 3.85
CA GLY A 324 6.83 -7.63 4.98
C GLY A 324 7.41 -8.99 4.58
N ASP A 325 7.19 -9.43 3.33
CA ASP A 325 7.69 -10.71 2.82
C ASP A 325 9.14 -10.65 2.28
N LEU A 326 9.76 -9.46 2.25
CA LEU A 326 11.13 -9.32 1.79
C LEU A 326 12.10 -10.03 2.75
N PRO A 327 13.16 -10.71 2.22
CA PRO A 327 14.16 -11.36 3.06
C PRO A 327 14.93 -10.36 3.96
N GLU A 328 15.21 -10.73 5.21
CA GLU A 328 15.98 -9.91 6.17
C GLU A 328 17.40 -9.61 5.69
N GLU A 329 17.94 -10.42 4.77
CA GLU A 329 19.26 -10.21 4.16
C GLU A 329 19.32 -8.98 3.25
N ILE A 330 18.15 -8.44 2.82
CA ILE A 330 18.08 -7.29 1.91
C ILE A 330 17.29 -6.12 2.46
N ALA A 331 16.46 -6.34 3.48
CA ALA A 331 15.55 -5.34 4.02
C ALA A 331 15.51 -5.35 5.55
N LEU A 332 15.36 -4.17 6.14
CA LEU A 332 14.99 -3.98 7.53
C LEU A 332 13.49 -3.70 7.63
N HIS A 333 12.79 -4.41 8.50
CA HIS A 333 11.35 -4.33 8.65
C HIS A 333 10.96 -3.46 9.84
N ILE A 334 10.10 -2.47 9.61
CA ILE A 334 9.59 -1.55 10.64
C ILE A 334 8.06 -1.67 10.70
N PRO A 335 7.48 -2.11 11.82
CA PRO A 335 6.04 -2.15 11.99
C PRO A 335 5.43 -0.75 11.82
N PRO A 336 4.46 -0.56 10.94
CA PRO A 336 3.80 0.74 10.78
C PRO A 336 2.84 1.02 11.95
N GLY A 337 2.66 2.30 12.30
CA GLY A 337 1.69 2.74 13.31
C GLY A 337 2.30 3.32 14.56
N GLU A 338 1.78 2.94 15.72
CA GLU A 338 2.27 3.47 17.01
C GLU A 338 3.68 2.93 17.30
N GLY A 339 4.62 3.85 17.62
CA GLY A 339 6.02 3.50 17.86
C GLY A 339 6.88 3.38 16.59
N GLU A 340 6.31 3.56 15.40
CA GLU A 340 7.03 3.45 14.12
C GLU A 340 8.29 4.34 14.06
N MET A 341 8.20 5.58 14.56
CA MET A 341 9.33 6.52 14.55
C MET A 341 10.46 6.04 15.47
N GLU A 342 10.13 5.61 16.66
CA GLU A 342 11.09 5.11 17.66
C GLU A 342 11.77 3.83 17.18
N GLU A 343 11.00 2.90 16.61
CA GLU A 343 11.51 1.66 16.03
C GLU A 343 12.44 1.95 14.84
N LEU A 344 12.04 2.86 13.95
CA LEU A 344 12.85 3.31 12.82
C LEU A 344 14.16 3.94 13.32
N ALA A 345 14.09 4.87 14.28
CA ALA A 345 15.29 5.53 14.81
C ALA A 345 16.26 4.52 15.44
N ALA A 346 15.75 3.57 16.22
CA ALA A 346 16.56 2.53 16.85
C ALA A 346 17.21 1.59 15.81
N ALA A 347 16.45 1.18 14.78
CA ALA A 347 16.97 0.34 13.70
C ALA A 347 18.06 1.07 12.90
N LEU A 348 17.84 2.34 12.56
CA LEU A 348 18.81 3.17 11.85
C LEU A 348 20.09 3.35 12.67
N ALA A 349 20.00 3.66 13.96
CA ALA A 349 21.17 3.84 14.82
C ALA A 349 22.04 2.57 14.91
N ARG A 350 21.40 1.39 14.98
CA ARG A 350 22.12 0.10 14.97
C ARG A 350 22.77 -0.20 13.62
N GLN A 351 22.00 -0.07 12.53
CA GLN A 351 22.42 -0.52 11.21
C GLN A 351 23.48 0.39 10.60
N LEU A 352 23.37 1.70 10.78
CA LEU A 352 24.32 2.66 10.22
C LEU A 352 25.70 2.62 10.90
N ALA A 353 25.82 1.97 12.05
CA ALA A 353 27.10 1.71 12.71
C ALA A 353 27.91 0.58 12.03
N ASP A 354 27.26 -0.31 11.27
CA ASP A 354 27.88 -1.46 10.59
C ASP A 354 27.81 -1.31 9.06
N ARG A 355 28.80 -0.62 8.49
CA ARG A 355 28.87 -0.40 7.03
C ARG A 355 29.08 -1.68 6.23
N GLU A 356 29.83 -2.64 6.78
CA GLU A 356 30.08 -3.92 6.12
C GLU A 356 28.75 -4.71 5.98
N SER A 357 27.88 -4.63 6.99
CA SER A 357 26.55 -5.21 6.91
C SER A 357 25.72 -4.56 5.80
N LEU A 358 25.75 -3.23 5.69
CA LEU A 358 25.03 -2.52 4.61
C LEU A 358 25.53 -2.93 3.22
N ASP A 359 26.85 -3.08 3.05
CA ASP A 359 27.43 -3.50 1.76
C ASP A 359 27.00 -4.94 1.42
N ARG A 360 27.06 -5.88 2.39
CA ARG A 360 26.58 -7.26 2.19
C ARG A 360 25.10 -7.32 1.84
N MET A 361 24.26 -6.54 2.53
CA MET A 361 22.84 -6.44 2.24
C MET A 361 22.58 -5.89 0.83
N GLY A 362 23.34 -4.88 0.40
CA GLY A 362 23.26 -4.31 -0.94
C GLY A 362 23.61 -5.30 -2.04
N GLU A 363 24.68 -6.11 -1.84
CA GLU A 363 25.04 -7.18 -2.77
C GLU A 363 23.95 -8.27 -2.85
N ALA A 364 23.40 -8.67 -1.69
CA ALA A 364 22.28 -9.62 -1.63
C ALA A 364 21.06 -9.07 -2.34
N ALA A 365 20.71 -7.79 -2.13
CA ALA A 365 19.59 -7.11 -2.78
C ALA A 365 19.69 -7.15 -4.31
N ARG A 366 20.88 -6.86 -4.85
CA ARG A 366 21.12 -6.92 -6.29
C ARG A 366 20.98 -8.35 -6.85
N ARG A 367 21.52 -9.35 -6.15
CA ARG A 367 21.34 -10.76 -6.54
C ARG A 367 19.87 -11.15 -6.53
N PHE A 368 19.13 -10.78 -5.49
CA PHE A 368 17.70 -11.03 -5.38
C PHE A 368 16.91 -10.50 -6.60
N VAL A 369 17.17 -9.25 -7.02
CA VAL A 369 16.49 -8.71 -8.21
C VAL A 369 16.91 -9.44 -9.48
N ALA A 370 18.20 -9.75 -9.64
CA ALA A 370 18.69 -10.48 -10.80
C ALA A 370 18.05 -11.87 -10.94
N GLU A 371 17.81 -12.56 -9.83
CA GLU A 371 17.26 -13.91 -9.79
C GLU A 371 15.73 -13.94 -9.90
N HIS A 372 15.04 -12.94 -9.34
CA HIS A 372 13.58 -12.98 -9.18
C HIS A 372 12.81 -11.94 -9.98
N HIS A 373 13.46 -10.87 -10.45
CA HIS A 373 12.80 -9.71 -11.04
C HIS A 373 13.40 -9.25 -12.38
N SER A 374 14.04 -10.15 -13.14
CA SER A 374 14.49 -9.79 -14.50
C SER A 374 13.30 -9.60 -15.45
N PRO A 375 13.40 -8.73 -16.48
CA PRO A 375 12.34 -8.54 -17.48
C PRO A 375 12.04 -9.83 -18.27
N GLU A 376 13.05 -10.66 -18.54
CA GLU A 376 12.92 -11.94 -19.21
C GLU A 376 12.10 -12.92 -18.38
N ARG A 377 12.43 -13.06 -17.09
CA ARG A 377 11.67 -13.90 -16.16
C ARG A 377 10.22 -13.44 -16.04
N ALA A 378 10.00 -12.14 -15.90
CA ALA A 378 8.65 -11.57 -15.85
C ALA A 378 7.84 -11.86 -17.12
N ALA A 379 8.47 -11.80 -18.29
CA ALA A 379 7.85 -12.15 -19.55
C ALA A 379 7.50 -13.65 -19.63
N ASP A 380 8.41 -14.52 -19.23
CA ASP A 380 8.18 -15.98 -19.20
C ASP A 380 7.02 -16.36 -18.29
N GLU A 381 7.01 -15.84 -17.05
CA GLU A 381 5.95 -16.07 -16.08
C GLU A 381 4.59 -15.52 -16.59
N LEU A 382 4.61 -14.34 -17.20
CA LEU A 382 3.40 -13.74 -17.78
C LEU A 382 2.87 -14.59 -18.93
N VAL A 383 3.72 -15.11 -19.82
CA VAL A 383 3.32 -16.00 -20.93
C VAL A 383 2.64 -17.25 -20.42
N VAL A 384 3.20 -17.88 -19.38
CA VAL A 384 2.60 -19.06 -18.74
C VAL A 384 1.24 -18.72 -18.16
N ALA A 385 1.18 -17.70 -17.32
CA ALA A 385 -0.05 -17.30 -16.64
C ALA A 385 -1.16 -16.87 -17.60
N VAL A 386 -0.85 -16.08 -18.63
CA VAL A 386 -1.82 -15.67 -19.65
C VAL A 386 -2.31 -16.86 -20.46
N THR A 387 -1.45 -17.84 -20.75
CA THR A 387 -1.85 -19.05 -21.47
C THR A 387 -2.83 -19.91 -20.67
N GLU A 388 -2.63 -20.02 -19.36
CA GLU A 388 -3.57 -20.68 -18.46
C GLU A 388 -4.91 -19.95 -18.39
N LEU A 389 -4.86 -18.63 -18.17
CA LEU A 389 -6.05 -17.81 -17.99
C LEU A 389 -6.86 -17.60 -19.28
N ALA A 390 -6.24 -17.77 -20.45
CA ALA A 390 -6.93 -17.67 -21.74
C ALA A 390 -8.10 -18.66 -21.87
N GLY A 391 -8.03 -19.80 -21.18
CA GLY A 391 -9.08 -20.83 -21.13
C GLY A 391 -10.17 -20.59 -20.11
N CYS A 392 -10.01 -19.60 -19.22
CA CYS A 392 -11.01 -19.28 -18.21
C CYS A 392 -12.13 -18.42 -18.80
N GLU A 393 -13.32 -18.49 -18.20
CA GLU A 393 -14.45 -17.64 -18.55
C GLU A 393 -14.64 -16.55 -17.50
N PRO A 394 -15.11 -15.35 -17.91
CA PRO A 394 -15.48 -14.31 -16.96
C PRO A 394 -16.54 -14.77 -15.98
N LEU A 395 -16.47 -14.28 -14.76
CA LEU A 395 -17.46 -14.60 -13.73
C LEU A 395 -18.75 -13.77 -13.93
N PRO A 396 -19.92 -14.33 -13.56
CA PRO A 396 -21.16 -13.57 -13.58
C PRO A 396 -21.11 -12.37 -12.63
N GLU A 397 -21.82 -11.33 -12.96
CA GLU A 397 -22.06 -10.21 -12.03
C GLU A 397 -22.67 -10.74 -10.72
N ARG A 398 -22.07 -10.38 -9.60
CA ARG A 398 -22.61 -10.73 -8.28
C ARG A 398 -23.49 -9.59 -7.81
N ALA A 399 -24.77 -9.88 -7.59
CA ALA A 399 -25.66 -8.90 -6.98
C ALA A 399 -25.09 -8.45 -5.63
N PRO A 400 -25.12 -7.16 -5.31
CA PRO A 400 -24.69 -6.68 -4.01
C PRO A 400 -25.54 -7.36 -2.93
N GLU A 401 -24.87 -8.01 -1.96
CA GLU A 401 -25.60 -8.62 -0.85
C GLU A 401 -26.37 -7.54 -0.10
N PRO A 402 -27.68 -7.70 0.11
CA PRO A 402 -28.42 -6.83 1.01
C PRO A 402 -27.80 -7.00 2.40
N GLY A 403 -27.13 -5.96 2.88
CA GLY A 403 -26.37 -6.03 4.11
C GLY A 403 -27.25 -6.44 5.30
N PRO A 404 -26.80 -7.36 6.16
CA PRO A 404 -27.43 -7.55 7.45
C PRO A 404 -27.39 -6.23 8.23
N ARG A 405 -28.36 -6.05 9.11
CA ARG A 405 -28.31 -4.92 10.05
C ARG A 405 -26.95 -4.93 10.76
N SER A 406 -26.19 -3.88 10.61
CA SER A 406 -24.82 -3.80 11.10
C SER A 406 -24.55 -2.50 11.82
N THR A 407 -23.38 -2.41 12.46
CA THR A 407 -22.93 -1.20 13.15
C THR A 407 -22.76 0.03 12.26
N ALA A 408 -22.75 -0.10 10.93
CA ALA A 408 -22.77 1.05 10.03
C ALA A 408 -24.10 1.83 10.08
N VAL A 409 -25.20 1.17 10.40
CA VAL A 409 -26.55 1.74 10.37
C VAL A 409 -27.06 2.07 11.79
N GLN A 410 -26.67 1.29 12.78
CA GLN A 410 -27.11 1.46 14.17
C GLN A 410 -25.93 1.86 15.10
N GLY A 411 -26.02 3.02 15.69
CA GLY A 411 -24.91 3.62 16.43
C GLY A 411 -24.77 3.26 17.91
N ARG A 412 -25.69 2.51 18.51
CA ARG A 412 -25.56 2.02 19.90
C ARG A 412 -26.09 0.61 19.98
N VAL A 413 -25.25 -0.31 20.40
CA VAL A 413 -25.56 -1.74 20.46
C VAL A 413 -25.06 -2.36 21.75
N PRO A 414 -25.76 -3.34 22.33
CA PRO A 414 -25.30 -4.04 23.50
C PRO A 414 -24.12 -4.97 23.20
N GLY A 415 -23.26 -5.10 24.18
CA GLY A 415 -22.12 -6.01 24.18
C GLY A 415 -21.45 -6.00 25.55
N ARG A 416 -20.43 -6.81 25.71
CA ARG A 416 -19.64 -6.87 26.93
C ARG A 416 -18.18 -7.21 26.67
N ILE A 417 -17.34 -6.83 27.61
CA ILE A 417 -15.91 -7.10 27.64
C ILE A 417 -15.61 -7.90 28.88
N VAL A 418 -14.87 -9.00 28.74
CA VAL A 418 -14.36 -9.81 29.84
C VAL A 418 -12.84 -9.80 29.75
N VAL A 419 -12.19 -9.45 30.88
CA VAL A 419 -10.71 -9.41 30.93
C VAL A 419 -10.23 -10.39 31.99
N HIS A 420 -9.31 -11.24 31.62
CA HIS A 420 -8.66 -12.21 32.51
C HIS A 420 -7.19 -11.83 32.73
N GLY A 421 -6.66 -12.14 33.91
CA GLY A 421 -5.24 -11.93 34.21
C GLY A 421 -4.90 -10.53 34.72
N SER A 422 -5.90 -9.71 35.07
CA SER A 422 -5.69 -8.36 35.64
C SER A 422 -5.48 -8.34 37.17
N GLU A 423 -5.70 -9.47 37.85
CA GLU A 423 -5.62 -9.57 39.31
C GLU A 423 -4.14 -9.58 39.76
N ASN A 424 -3.87 -8.92 40.91
CA ASN A 424 -2.54 -8.89 41.55
C ASN A 424 -1.41 -8.45 40.59
N TRP A 425 -1.68 -7.46 39.73
CA TRP A 425 -0.73 -6.94 38.77
C TRP A 425 0.17 -5.88 39.45
N ALA A 426 1.51 -6.13 39.49
CA ALA A 426 2.44 -5.23 40.15
C ALA A 426 2.70 -3.95 39.35
N PRO A 427 2.96 -2.78 40.00
CA PRO A 427 3.38 -1.57 39.32
C PRO A 427 4.62 -1.81 38.46
N GLY A 428 4.65 -1.27 37.24
CA GLY A 428 5.76 -1.44 36.28
C GLY A 428 5.85 -2.81 35.60
N GLU A 429 5.10 -3.82 36.04
CA GLU A 429 5.10 -5.16 35.46
C GLU A 429 4.46 -5.17 34.07
N ARG A 430 5.10 -5.90 33.13
CA ARG A 430 4.47 -6.26 31.84
C ARG A 430 3.68 -7.55 32.01
N ARG A 431 2.46 -7.55 31.49
CA ARG A 431 1.59 -8.72 31.57
C ARG A 431 0.75 -8.88 30.30
N LYS A 432 0.49 -10.13 29.95
CA LYS A 432 -0.47 -10.48 28.89
C LYS A 432 -1.83 -10.68 29.52
N LEU A 433 -2.81 -9.90 29.09
CA LEU A 433 -4.21 -10.01 29.47
C LEU A 433 -4.97 -10.71 28.34
N GLU A 434 -5.89 -11.60 28.69
CA GLU A 434 -6.86 -12.12 27.75
C GLU A 434 -8.10 -11.25 27.79
N VAL A 435 -8.47 -10.66 26.65
CA VAL A 435 -9.64 -9.81 26.49
C VAL A 435 -10.62 -10.52 25.58
N GLU A 436 -11.79 -10.88 26.08
CA GLU A 436 -12.89 -11.40 25.29
C GLU A 436 -13.95 -10.32 25.11
N VAL A 437 -14.28 -10.04 23.85
CA VAL A 437 -15.36 -9.14 23.47
C VAL A 437 -16.53 -9.96 22.96
N VAL A 438 -17.73 -9.66 23.40
CA VAL A 438 -18.95 -10.40 23.10
C VAL A 438 -19.97 -9.49 22.45
N ASN A 439 -20.48 -9.87 21.30
CA ASN A 439 -21.56 -9.19 20.60
C ASN A 439 -22.92 -9.71 21.12
N ASP A 440 -23.45 -9.08 22.14
CA ASP A 440 -24.78 -9.41 22.70
C ASP A 440 -25.94 -8.76 21.89
N SER A 441 -25.63 -8.12 20.78
CA SER A 441 -26.62 -7.45 19.94
C SER A 441 -27.24 -8.39 18.89
N ARG A 442 -28.25 -7.87 18.17
CA ARG A 442 -28.88 -8.56 17.04
C ARG A 442 -28.33 -8.12 15.69
N ILE A 443 -27.21 -7.39 15.70
CA ILE A 443 -26.60 -6.86 14.50
C ILE A 443 -25.14 -7.27 14.43
N ARG A 444 -24.62 -7.40 13.22
CA ARG A 444 -23.20 -7.68 12.96
C ARG A 444 -22.34 -6.46 13.35
N TRP A 445 -21.26 -6.66 14.08
CA TRP A 445 -20.24 -5.66 14.28
C TRP A 445 -19.24 -5.74 13.14
N LEU A 446 -19.01 -4.62 12.49
CA LEU A 446 -18.08 -4.58 11.37
C LEU A 446 -16.64 -4.59 11.84
N PRO A 447 -15.71 -5.15 11.02
CA PRO A 447 -14.30 -5.12 11.30
C PRO A 447 -13.77 -3.69 11.43
N SER A 448 -12.68 -3.51 12.16
CA SER A 448 -12.16 -2.18 12.51
C SER A 448 -11.81 -1.31 11.31
N HIS A 449 -11.47 -1.91 10.18
CA HIS A 449 -11.18 -1.18 8.94
C HIS A 449 -12.42 -0.72 8.17
N ALA A 450 -13.62 -1.17 8.56
CA ALA A 450 -14.85 -0.74 7.89
C ALA A 450 -15.22 0.71 8.27
N LEU A 451 -15.45 1.55 7.26
CA LEU A 451 -15.92 2.93 7.43
C LEU A 451 -17.16 3.19 6.56
N PRO A 452 -18.25 3.72 7.15
CA PRO A 452 -18.47 3.89 8.59
C PRO A 452 -18.85 2.58 9.28
N GLY A 453 -18.67 2.53 10.57
CA GLY A 453 -19.24 1.48 11.41
C GLY A 453 -18.28 0.42 11.90
N GLY A 454 -17.01 0.49 11.59
CA GLY A 454 -15.99 -0.39 12.14
C GLY A 454 -15.90 -0.28 13.66
N VAL A 455 -15.82 -1.41 14.35
CA VAL A 455 -15.75 -1.48 15.80
C VAL A 455 -14.31 -1.66 16.25
N ILE A 456 -13.84 -0.76 17.09
CA ILE A 456 -12.54 -0.84 17.76
C ILE A 456 -12.73 -0.69 19.26
N PHE A 457 -11.75 -1.15 20.04
CA PHE A 457 -11.79 -1.04 21.50
C PHE A 457 -10.63 -0.17 21.96
N GLU A 458 -10.95 0.99 22.52
CA GLU A 458 -9.96 1.91 23.07
C GLU A 458 -9.48 1.40 24.43
N VAL A 459 -8.16 1.34 24.62
CA VAL A 459 -7.52 0.87 25.85
C VAL A 459 -6.77 2.04 26.49
N GLN A 460 -7.12 2.41 27.70
CA GLN A 460 -6.55 3.54 28.43
C GLN A 460 -6.19 3.17 29.87
N PHE A 461 -5.15 3.80 30.42
CA PHE A 461 -4.88 3.83 31.86
C PHE A 461 -5.18 5.22 32.38
N LEU A 462 -6.22 5.34 33.20
CA LEU A 462 -6.68 6.62 33.71
C LEU A 462 -6.27 6.80 35.18
N SER A 463 -5.68 7.94 35.51
CA SER A 463 -5.48 8.42 36.87
C SER A 463 -5.98 9.85 36.96
N GLU A 464 -6.86 10.12 37.92
CA GLU A 464 -7.50 11.44 38.12
C GLU A 464 -8.11 12.01 36.81
N GLY A 465 -8.68 11.15 35.98
CA GLY A 465 -9.30 11.53 34.71
C GLY A 465 -8.32 11.83 33.56
N ARG A 466 -7.00 11.63 33.76
CA ARG A 466 -5.97 11.79 32.73
C ARG A 466 -5.47 10.43 32.28
N ASP A 467 -5.29 10.28 30.95
CA ASP A 467 -4.63 9.11 30.40
C ASP A 467 -3.12 9.17 30.72
N LEU A 468 -2.61 8.14 31.37
CA LEU A 468 -1.21 8.06 31.80
C LEU A 468 -0.25 7.70 30.66
N TYR A 469 -0.75 7.15 29.58
CA TYR A 469 0.04 6.88 28.39
C TYR A 469 -0.22 7.96 27.33
N ARG A 470 0.85 8.54 26.82
CA ARG A 470 0.79 9.43 25.66
C ARG A 470 0.59 8.57 24.40
N GLY A 471 -0.64 8.31 24.05
CA GLY A 471 -1.01 7.52 22.87
C GLY A 471 -2.20 6.62 23.18
N ARG A 472 -3.15 6.60 22.24
CA ARG A 472 -4.32 5.73 22.33
C ARG A 472 -3.91 4.33 21.85
N ARG A 473 -4.23 3.32 22.66
CA ARG A 473 -4.08 1.91 22.28
C ARG A 473 -5.43 1.38 21.84
N TRP A 474 -5.40 0.54 20.82
CA TRP A 474 -6.61 -0.01 20.23
C TRP A 474 -6.52 -1.53 20.14
N LEU A 475 -7.62 -2.22 20.45
CA LEU A 475 -7.84 -3.58 19.99
C LEU A 475 -8.68 -3.50 18.70
N SER A 476 -8.13 -3.98 17.63
CA SER A 476 -8.78 -4.00 16.33
C SER A 476 -9.55 -5.29 16.12
N LEU A 477 -10.80 -5.18 15.67
CA LEU A 477 -11.59 -6.32 15.24
C LEU A 477 -11.21 -6.64 13.78
N PRO A 478 -10.48 -7.74 13.51
CA PRO A 478 -9.96 -8.01 12.16
C PRO A 478 -11.05 -8.46 11.19
N GLU A 479 -12.07 -9.12 11.72
CA GLU A 479 -13.22 -9.66 10.99
C GLU A 479 -14.52 -9.19 11.60
N ALA A 480 -15.62 -9.32 10.87
CA ALA A 480 -16.93 -9.06 11.41
C ALA A 480 -17.26 -9.99 12.57
N LEU A 481 -17.90 -9.46 13.62
CA LEU A 481 -18.36 -10.24 14.75
C LEU A 481 -19.88 -10.39 14.68
N GLU A 482 -20.32 -11.61 14.41
CA GLU A 482 -21.73 -11.94 14.27
C GLU A 482 -22.51 -11.77 15.58
N PRO A 483 -23.83 -11.61 15.51
CA PRO A 483 -24.70 -11.64 16.70
C PRO A 483 -24.46 -12.88 17.57
N ALA A 484 -24.47 -12.71 18.88
CA ALA A 484 -24.27 -13.75 19.88
C ALA A 484 -22.92 -14.50 19.76
N SER A 485 -21.92 -13.91 19.09
CA SER A 485 -20.57 -14.46 19.01
C SER A 485 -19.56 -13.65 19.83
N SER A 486 -18.39 -14.22 20.07
CA SER A 486 -17.30 -13.56 20.79
C SER A 486 -15.96 -13.66 20.05
N ARG A 487 -15.05 -12.74 20.37
CA ARG A 487 -13.66 -12.75 19.92
C ARG A 487 -12.71 -12.56 21.08
N ARG A 488 -11.62 -13.33 21.11
CA ARG A 488 -10.56 -13.22 22.10
C ARG A 488 -9.34 -12.54 21.53
N PHE A 489 -8.73 -11.70 22.36
CA PHE A 489 -7.49 -10.98 22.08
C PHE A 489 -6.50 -11.23 23.20
N VAL A 490 -5.23 -11.20 22.87
CA VAL A 490 -4.14 -11.14 23.85
C VAL A 490 -3.59 -9.72 23.81
N LEU A 491 -3.69 -9.00 24.92
CA LEU A 491 -3.24 -7.63 25.08
C LEU A 491 -2.05 -7.58 26.00
N GLU A 492 -0.88 -7.25 25.49
CA GLU A 492 0.31 -7.08 26.32
C GLU A 492 0.42 -5.62 26.77
N LEU A 493 0.35 -5.41 28.08
CA LEU A 493 0.41 -4.08 28.69
C LEU A 493 1.46 -4.05 29.80
N ARG A 494 2.03 -2.86 30.02
CA ARG A 494 2.81 -2.54 31.21
C ARG A 494 1.94 -1.71 32.14
N ARG A 495 1.75 -2.16 33.38
CA ARG A 495 1.04 -1.38 34.39
C ARG A 495 1.81 -0.09 34.73
N PRO A 496 1.16 1.10 34.80
CA PRO A 496 1.78 2.30 35.32
C PRO A 496 2.32 2.12 36.73
N GLU A 497 3.36 2.88 37.09
CA GLU A 497 3.87 2.93 38.47
C GLU A 497 2.84 3.54 39.43
N ALA A 498 2.08 4.52 38.99
CA ALA A 498 0.97 5.11 39.74
C ALA A 498 -0.28 4.23 39.66
N ALA A 499 -1.09 4.30 40.73
CA ALA A 499 -2.41 3.66 40.74
C ALA A 499 -3.27 4.21 39.57
N ALA A 500 -3.80 3.33 38.75
CA ALA A 500 -4.57 3.67 37.59
C ALA A 500 -5.77 2.75 37.37
N ARG A 501 -6.79 3.27 36.71
CA ARG A 501 -7.91 2.47 36.19
C ARG A 501 -7.57 2.02 34.78
N LEU A 502 -7.58 0.73 34.51
CA LEU A 502 -7.57 0.21 33.16
C LEU A 502 -9.00 0.26 32.63
N LEU A 503 -9.18 1.01 31.54
CA LEU A 503 -10.43 1.17 30.83
C LEU A 503 -10.33 0.56 29.45
N ILE A 504 -11.27 -0.31 29.09
CA ILE A 504 -11.45 -0.82 27.73
C ILE A 504 -12.88 -0.50 27.29
N LYS A 505 -13.03 0.34 26.30
CA LYS A 505 -14.34 0.79 25.84
C LYS A 505 -14.54 0.58 24.34
N PRO A 506 -15.73 0.13 23.91
CA PRO A 506 -16.05 -0.04 22.50
C PRO A 506 -16.28 1.32 21.84
N THR A 507 -15.72 1.47 20.68
CA THR A 507 -15.78 2.71 19.92
C THR A 507 -16.14 2.39 18.47
N LEU A 508 -17.01 3.18 17.90
CA LEU A 508 -17.42 3.07 16.51
C LEU A 508 -16.63 4.06 15.66
N GLN A 509 -16.03 3.58 14.58
CA GLN A 509 -15.40 4.44 13.59
C GLN A 509 -16.46 5.12 12.73
N ILE A 510 -16.37 6.42 12.62
CA ILE A 510 -17.20 7.25 11.74
C ILE A 510 -16.29 8.17 10.90
N ALA A 511 -16.83 8.72 9.83
CA ALA A 511 -16.06 9.58 8.94
C ALA A 511 -15.36 10.76 9.64
N GLU A 512 -15.96 11.27 10.71
CA GLU A 512 -15.47 12.43 11.49
C GLU A 512 -14.64 12.04 12.72
N GLY A 513 -14.29 10.76 12.89
CA GLY A 513 -13.54 10.26 14.05
C GLY A 513 -14.19 9.04 14.70
N HIS A 514 -14.34 9.10 16.04
CA HIS A 514 -14.84 7.97 16.81
C HIS A 514 -16.00 8.39 17.72
N ARG A 515 -16.98 7.52 17.89
CA ARG A 515 -18.06 7.71 18.86
C ARG A 515 -18.27 6.44 19.69
N PRO A 516 -18.79 6.52 20.92
CA PRO A 516 -19.10 5.33 21.72
C PRO A 516 -20.05 4.38 20.96
N LEU A 517 -19.72 3.10 20.93
CA LEU A 517 -20.59 2.05 20.36
C LEU A 517 -21.78 1.76 21.29
N GLY A 518 -21.58 1.87 22.60
CA GLY A 518 -22.59 1.64 23.63
C GLY A 518 -22.19 2.27 24.95
N ALA A 519 -23.03 2.08 25.98
CA ALA A 519 -22.75 2.54 27.34
C ALA A 519 -22.09 1.43 28.19
N TRP A 520 -21.53 0.42 27.61
CA TRP A 520 -20.86 -0.69 28.23
C TRP A 520 -19.35 -0.60 28.03
N GLU A 521 -18.61 -0.82 29.12
CA GLU A 521 -17.15 -0.77 29.18
C GLU A 521 -16.63 -1.73 30.25
N TRP A 522 -15.37 -2.10 30.16
CA TRP A 522 -14.67 -2.77 31.23
C TRP A 522 -13.74 -1.75 31.93
N ASP A 523 -13.92 -1.56 33.22
CA ASP A 523 -13.24 -0.53 33.99
C ASP A 523 -12.88 -1.05 35.37
N ARG A 524 -11.61 -1.13 35.69
CA ARG A 524 -11.11 -1.59 36.98
C ARG A 524 -9.81 -0.90 37.38
N TRP A 525 -9.67 -0.71 38.69
CA TRP A 525 -8.39 -0.36 39.26
C TRP A 525 -7.43 -1.53 39.13
N VAL A 526 -6.20 -1.23 38.71
CA VAL A 526 -5.09 -2.18 38.53
C VAL A 526 -3.85 -1.70 39.26
#